data_ce19f0dacf9d759a9b1e72ee1186279a
#
_entry.id   ce19f0dacf9d759a9b1e72ee1186279a
#
_cell.length_a   1.000
_cell.length_b   1.000
_cell.length_c   1.000
_cell.angle_alpha   90.00
_cell.angle_beta   90.00
_cell.angle_gamma   90.00
#
_symmetry.space_group_name_H-M   'P 1'
#
loop_
_entity.id
_entity.type
_entity.pdbx_description
1 polymer ?
#
loop_
_entity_poly.entity_id
_entity_poly.type
_entity_poly.pdbx_seq_one_letter_code
_entity_poly.pdbx_strand_id
1 'polypeptide(L)'
;IGYLNNGEIKKANSNQQTGLTSFSNGTIVGIAMDLDNNTVQFYINGSSTGNTVSLTADKFYYFGTSGYSDAEHQWNFGNGYFGTTAVSSAGTNASGIGIFEYDVPTGFTALSTKGLNL
;
A
#
# COMPACT_ATOMS: atom_id res chain seq x y z
N ILE A 1 -7.80 -8.60 -4.23
CA ILE A 1 -6.93 -7.87 -5.17
C ILE A 1 -5.52 -7.96 -4.65
N GLY A 2 -4.58 -8.30 -5.51
CA GLY A 2 -3.17 -8.40 -5.13
C GLY A 2 -2.26 -7.78 -6.17
N TYR A 3 -1.22 -7.11 -5.71
CA TYR A 3 -0.09 -6.68 -6.52
C TYR A 3 1.01 -7.74 -6.43
N LEU A 4 1.42 -8.26 -7.55
CA LEU A 4 2.40 -9.35 -7.63
C LEU A 4 3.79 -8.78 -7.92
N ASN A 5 4.82 -9.51 -7.48
CA ASN A 5 6.22 -9.09 -7.65
C ASN A 5 6.67 -8.92 -9.10
N ASN A 6 5.99 -9.54 -10.04
CA ASN A 6 6.26 -9.41 -11.48
C ASN A 6 5.59 -8.18 -12.14
N GLY A 7 4.95 -7.30 -11.37
CA GLY A 7 4.26 -6.12 -11.89
C GLY A 7 2.89 -6.40 -12.48
N GLU A 8 2.20 -7.41 -11.97
CA GLU A 8 0.80 -7.67 -12.30
C GLU A 8 -0.14 -7.31 -11.15
N ILE A 9 -1.34 -6.83 -11.46
CA ILE A 9 -2.44 -6.74 -10.51
C ILE A 9 -3.49 -7.77 -10.88
N LYS A 10 -3.88 -8.59 -9.90
CA LYS A 10 -4.95 -9.59 -10.04
C LYS A 10 -6.13 -9.30 -9.12
N LYS A 11 -7.33 -9.57 -9.62
CA LYS A 11 -8.58 -9.55 -8.86
C LYS A 11 -9.35 -10.83 -9.19
N ALA A 12 -9.70 -11.62 -8.16
CA ALA A 12 -10.40 -12.89 -8.35
C ALA A 12 -9.72 -13.79 -9.41
N ASN A 13 -8.40 -13.92 -9.34
CA ASN A 13 -7.56 -14.69 -10.26
C ASN A 13 -7.53 -14.21 -11.73
N SER A 14 -8.08 -13.04 -12.02
CA SER A 14 -8.01 -12.40 -13.34
C SER A 14 -7.06 -11.22 -13.34
N ASN A 15 -6.24 -11.08 -14.39
CA ASN A 15 -5.36 -9.94 -14.54
C ASN A 15 -6.19 -8.67 -14.76
N GLN A 16 -5.92 -7.65 -13.96
CA GLN A 16 -6.51 -6.32 -14.11
C GLN A 16 -5.55 -5.38 -14.82
N GLN A 17 -4.27 -5.50 -14.48
CA GLN A 17 -3.17 -4.72 -15.10
C GLN A 17 -1.92 -5.59 -15.18
N THR A 18 -1.11 -5.36 -16.18
CA THR A 18 0.18 -6.03 -16.42
C THR A 18 1.23 -5.02 -16.88
N GLY A 19 2.51 -5.41 -16.83
CA GLY A 19 3.60 -4.54 -17.27
C GLY A 19 3.89 -3.36 -16.36
N LEU A 20 3.44 -3.44 -15.11
CA LEU A 20 3.74 -2.44 -14.09
C LEU A 20 5.13 -2.67 -13.49
N THR A 21 5.56 -1.77 -12.60
CA THR A 21 6.86 -1.89 -11.94
C THR A 21 6.92 -3.16 -11.09
N SER A 22 7.86 -4.04 -11.37
CA SER A 22 8.15 -5.20 -10.53
C SER A 22 8.78 -4.79 -9.20
N PHE A 23 8.68 -5.64 -8.20
CA PHE A 23 9.33 -5.40 -6.90
C PHE A 23 10.13 -6.62 -6.43
N SER A 24 11.10 -6.39 -5.57
CA SER A 24 12.01 -7.38 -5.00
C SER A 24 12.33 -7.03 -3.53
N ASN A 25 13.30 -7.72 -2.95
CA ASN A 25 13.72 -7.46 -1.57
C ASN A 25 14.08 -5.99 -1.36
N GLY A 26 13.61 -5.44 -0.24
CA GLY A 26 13.82 -4.04 0.14
C GLY A 26 12.89 -3.03 -0.54
N THR A 27 12.01 -3.48 -1.43
CA THR A 27 11.01 -2.60 -2.04
C THR A 27 9.88 -2.30 -1.05
N ILE A 28 9.48 -1.04 -0.99
CA ILE A 28 8.31 -0.61 -0.21
C ILE A 28 7.11 -0.51 -1.14
N VAL A 29 6.08 -1.30 -0.83
CA VAL A 29 4.80 -1.28 -1.55
C VAL A 29 3.80 -0.47 -0.73
N GLY A 30 3.32 0.62 -1.31
CA GLY A 30 2.26 1.44 -0.75
C GLY A 30 0.89 1.03 -1.30
N ILE A 31 -0.14 1.09 -0.45
CA ILE A 31 -1.53 0.81 -0.84
C ILE A 31 -2.39 1.98 -0.38
N ALA A 32 -3.05 2.64 -1.31
CA ALA A 32 -4.03 3.69 -1.05
C ALA A 32 -5.42 3.21 -1.47
N MET A 33 -6.35 3.15 -0.52
CA MET A 33 -7.70 2.63 -0.74
C MET A 33 -8.71 3.75 -0.54
N ASP A 34 -9.55 3.96 -1.54
CA ASP A 34 -10.66 4.91 -1.53
C ASP A 34 -11.98 4.12 -1.59
N LEU A 35 -12.66 4.03 -0.45
CA LEU A 35 -13.92 3.31 -0.34
C LEU A 35 -15.12 4.14 -0.80
N ASP A 36 -15.01 5.46 -0.84
CA ASP A 36 -16.07 6.32 -1.35
C ASP A 36 -16.21 6.17 -2.89
N ASN A 37 -15.07 6.08 -3.58
CA ASN A 37 -15.03 5.84 -5.01
C ASN A 37 -14.83 4.37 -5.39
N ASN A 38 -14.69 3.49 -4.41
CA ASN A 38 -14.44 2.06 -4.60
C ASN A 38 -13.23 1.77 -5.49
N THR A 39 -12.08 2.34 -5.13
CA THR A 39 -10.83 2.15 -5.86
C THR A 39 -9.65 1.85 -4.94
N VAL A 40 -8.65 1.17 -5.48
CA VAL A 40 -7.34 1.00 -4.85
C VAL A 40 -6.23 1.38 -5.83
N GLN A 41 -5.23 2.07 -5.32
CA GLN A 41 -4.01 2.46 -6.02
C GLN A 41 -2.80 1.84 -5.32
N PHE A 42 -1.88 1.29 -6.11
CA PHE A 42 -0.60 0.80 -5.61
C PHE A 42 0.54 1.78 -5.92
N TYR A 43 1.53 1.77 -5.05
CA TYR A 43 2.73 2.59 -5.14
C TYR A 43 3.96 1.70 -4.94
N ILE A 44 5.01 1.93 -5.70
CA ILE A 44 6.30 1.27 -5.55
C ILE A 44 7.35 2.33 -5.22
N ASN A 45 7.98 2.21 -4.06
CA ASN A 45 8.95 3.18 -3.55
C ASN A 45 8.45 4.63 -3.67
N GLY A 46 7.21 4.86 -3.23
CA GLY A 46 6.57 6.18 -3.25
C GLY A 46 6.01 6.63 -4.59
N SER A 47 6.29 5.93 -5.68
CA SER A 47 5.79 6.27 -7.01
C SER A 47 4.53 5.50 -7.35
N SER A 48 3.51 6.19 -7.87
CA SER A 48 2.29 5.54 -8.35
C SER A 48 2.58 4.56 -9.49
N THR A 49 1.94 3.40 -9.45
CA THR A 49 2.05 2.40 -10.52
C THR A 49 1.16 2.70 -11.73
N GLY A 50 0.38 3.77 -11.68
CA GLY A 50 -0.49 4.19 -12.77
C GLY A 50 -1.98 4.16 -12.38
N ASN A 51 -2.79 3.41 -13.09
CA ASN A 51 -4.24 3.42 -12.92
C ASN A 51 -4.71 2.74 -11.64
N THR A 52 -5.82 3.22 -11.11
CA THR A 52 -6.54 2.56 -10.01
C THR A 52 -7.20 1.27 -10.47
N VAL A 53 -7.47 0.37 -9.51
CA VAL A 53 -8.26 -0.84 -9.73
C VAL A 53 -9.57 -0.72 -8.95
N SER A 54 -10.68 -1.06 -9.59
CA SER A 54 -11.99 -0.99 -8.97
C SER A 54 -12.18 -2.04 -7.88
N LEU A 55 -12.64 -1.60 -6.73
CA LEU A 55 -13.14 -2.42 -5.63
C LEU A 55 -14.61 -2.80 -5.87
N THR A 56 -15.09 -3.80 -5.16
CA THR A 56 -16.52 -4.12 -5.13
C THR A 56 -17.15 -3.33 -3.99
N ALA A 57 -18.18 -2.57 -4.27
CA ALA A 57 -18.91 -1.80 -3.26
C ALA A 57 -19.51 -2.71 -2.16
N ASP A 58 -19.78 -2.14 -1.00
CA ASP A 58 -20.44 -2.80 0.13
C ASP A 58 -19.73 -4.08 0.62
N LYS A 59 -18.39 -4.07 0.56
CA LYS A 59 -17.55 -5.16 1.06
C LYS A 59 -16.58 -4.65 2.13
N PHE A 60 -16.21 -5.55 3.03
CA PHE A 60 -15.09 -5.33 3.96
C PHE A 60 -13.79 -5.69 3.27
N TYR A 61 -12.77 -4.87 3.45
CA TYR A 61 -11.44 -5.07 2.90
C TYR A 61 -10.40 -5.15 4.02
N TYR A 62 -9.46 -6.05 3.85
CA TYR A 62 -8.33 -6.24 4.76
C TYR A 62 -7.03 -6.14 3.99
N PHE A 63 -6.03 -5.53 4.59
CA PHE A 63 -4.67 -5.58 4.06
C PHE A 63 -4.03 -6.91 4.43
N GLY A 64 -3.31 -7.49 3.49
CA GLY A 64 -2.62 -8.75 3.69
C GLY A 64 -1.47 -8.91 2.73
N THR A 65 -0.49 -9.70 3.11
CA THR A 65 0.60 -10.14 2.26
C THR A 65 0.68 -11.65 2.25
N SER A 66 1.18 -12.19 1.15
CA SER A 66 1.56 -13.60 1.07
C SER A 66 2.88 -13.71 0.33
N GLY A 67 3.70 -14.67 0.71
CA GLY A 67 4.96 -14.94 0.06
C GLY A 67 5.10 -16.42 -0.26
N TYR A 68 6.04 -16.72 -1.14
CA TYR A 68 6.46 -18.09 -1.44
C TYR A 68 7.78 -18.37 -0.73
N SER A 69 7.92 -19.57 -0.16
CA SER A 69 9.09 -19.97 0.60
C SER A 69 9.37 -19.06 1.80
N ASP A 70 10.59 -18.56 1.97
CA ASP A 70 11.05 -17.78 3.11
C ASP A 70 10.81 -16.26 2.96
N ALA A 71 9.77 -15.86 2.22
CA ALA A 71 9.45 -14.44 2.04
C ALA A 71 9.01 -13.80 3.36
N GLU A 72 9.72 -12.76 3.77
CA GLU A 72 9.39 -11.94 4.94
C GLU A 72 8.72 -10.65 4.48
N HIS A 73 7.63 -10.28 5.17
CA HIS A 73 6.91 -9.04 4.93
C HIS A 73 6.78 -8.26 6.22
N GLN A 74 7.10 -6.98 6.16
CA GLN A 74 7.00 -6.08 7.30
C GLN A 74 6.03 -4.95 6.98
N TRP A 75 5.25 -4.54 7.97
CA TRP A 75 4.21 -3.53 7.82
C TRP A 75 4.54 -2.26 8.59
N ASN A 76 4.29 -1.12 7.96
CA ASN A 76 4.25 0.18 8.61
C ASN A 76 2.85 0.79 8.44
N PHE A 77 2.13 0.92 9.55
CA PHE A 77 0.84 1.62 9.63
C PHE A 77 0.98 3.02 10.24
N GLY A 78 2.15 3.64 10.08
CA GLY A 78 2.42 4.99 10.56
C GLY A 78 3.16 5.06 11.89
N ASN A 79 3.72 3.96 12.37
CA ASN A 79 4.56 3.94 13.58
C ASN A 79 6.02 4.34 13.30
N GLY A 80 6.43 4.48 12.05
CA GLY A 80 7.78 4.86 11.67
C GLY A 80 8.79 3.71 11.60
N TYR A 81 8.32 2.47 11.60
CA TYR A 81 9.17 1.29 11.59
C TYR A 81 8.66 0.21 10.65
N PHE A 82 9.59 -0.54 10.06
CA PHE A 82 9.38 -1.85 9.48
C PHE A 82 10.03 -2.89 10.41
N GLY A 83 9.21 -3.62 11.16
CA GLY A 83 9.72 -4.45 12.26
C GLY A 83 10.47 -3.60 13.29
N THR A 84 11.78 -3.83 13.43
CA THR A 84 12.68 -3.05 14.30
C THR A 84 13.47 -1.96 13.56
N THR A 85 13.34 -1.88 12.23
CA THR A 85 14.09 -0.93 11.41
C THR A 85 13.28 0.37 11.25
N ALA A 86 13.82 1.48 11.74
CA ALA A 86 13.23 2.79 11.54
C ALA A 86 13.23 3.17 10.05
N VAL A 87 12.23 3.93 9.62
CA VAL A 87 12.22 4.54 8.29
C VAL A 87 13.41 5.49 8.16
N SER A 88 14.04 5.53 6.99
CA SER A 88 15.24 6.32 6.75
C SER A 88 14.92 7.77 6.37
N SER A 89 13.79 7.99 5.76
CA SER A 89 13.33 9.31 5.31
C SER A 89 11.85 9.46 5.68
N ALA A 90 11.61 9.97 6.90
CA ALA A 90 10.24 10.21 7.35
C ALA A 90 9.58 11.28 6.45
N GLY A 91 8.72 10.85 5.55
CA GLY A 91 7.94 11.72 4.69
C GLY A 91 7.03 12.64 5.49
N THR A 92 6.81 13.84 4.99
CA THR A 92 5.80 14.77 5.48
C THR A 92 4.54 14.59 4.63
N ASN A 93 3.47 14.08 5.20
CA ASN A 93 2.22 13.92 4.45
C ASN A 93 1.20 15.01 4.79
N ALA A 94 0.29 15.29 3.86
CA ALA A 94 -0.71 16.35 4.00
C ALA A 94 -1.67 16.14 5.19
N SER A 95 -1.88 14.91 5.63
CA SER A 95 -2.73 14.60 6.78
C SER A 95 -2.06 14.87 8.12
N GLY A 96 -0.72 14.97 8.16
CA GLY A 96 0.07 15.09 9.38
C GLY A 96 -0.01 13.86 10.31
N ILE A 97 -0.58 12.77 9.87
CA ILE A 97 -0.79 11.54 10.64
C ILE A 97 0.09 10.43 10.08
N GLY A 98 0.81 9.77 10.98
CA GLY A 98 1.70 8.65 10.67
C GLY A 98 3.10 9.08 10.21
N ILE A 99 4.04 8.16 10.37
CA ILE A 99 5.44 8.31 9.99
C ILE A 99 5.76 7.20 8.97
N PHE A 100 6.00 7.59 7.74
CA PHE A 100 6.24 6.68 6.62
C PHE A 100 7.54 7.05 5.91
N GLU A 101 8.13 6.11 5.18
CA GLU A 101 9.29 6.36 4.31
C GLU A 101 8.96 7.33 3.17
N TYR A 102 7.74 7.22 2.62
CA TYR A 102 7.22 8.08 1.56
C TYR A 102 5.93 8.76 2.02
N ASP A 103 5.66 9.95 1.48
CA ASP A 103 4.47 10.72 1.81
C ASP A 103 3.18 9.93 1.52
N VAL A 104 2.21 10.07 2.40
CA VAL A 104 0.84 9.61 2.14
C VAL A 104 0.29 10.44 0.97
N PRO A 105 -0.28 9.81 -0.07
CA PRO A 105 -0.83 10.53 -1.21
C PRO A 105 -1.86 11.57 -0.79
N THR A 106 -1.90 12.69 -1.50
CA THR A 106 -2.86 13.77 -1.23
C THR A 106 -4.30 13.24 -1.28
N GLY A 107 -5.09 13.57 -0.29
CA GLY A 107 -6.48 13.13 -0.15
C GLY A 107 -6.65 11.81 0.63
N PHE A 108 -5.54 11.14 0.98
CA PHE A 108 -5.58 9.95 1.81
C PHE A 108 -5.12 10.23 3.24
N THR A 109 -5.58 9.40 4.15
CA THR A 109 -5.17 9.41 5.56
C THR A 109 -4.51 8.08 5.90
N ALA A 110 -3.48 8.11 6.75
CA ALA A 110 -2.83 6.91 7.22
C ALA A 110 -3.81 6.01 7.97
N LEU A 111 -3.81 4.71 7.65
CA LEU A 111 -4.52 3.70 8.42
C LEU A 111 -3.72 3.42 9.71
N SER A 112 -3.96 4.24 10.72
CA SER A 112 -3.31 4.11 12.02
C SER A 112 -4.33 4.30 13.15
N THR A 113 -4.02 3.77 14.32
CA THR A 113 -4.88 3.96 15.52
C THR A 113 -5.05 5.43 15.87
N LYS A 114 -4.03 6.26 15.62
CA LYS A 114 -4.11 7.71 15.80
C LYS A 114 -5.07 8.37 14.81
N GLY A 115 -5.14 7.88 13.57
CA GLY A 115 -6.09 8.35 12.57
C GLY A 115 -7.53 7.92 12.82
N LEU A 116 -7.71 6.81 13.54
CA LEU A 116 -9.04 6.28 13.89
C LEU A 116 -9.68 6.97 15.11
N ASN A 117 -8.90 7.73 15.88
CA ASN A 117 -9.36 8.45 17.07
C ASN A 117 -9.68 9.93 16.78
N LEU A 118 -10.17 10.18 15.62
CA LEU A 118 -10.67 11.52 15.26
C LEU A 118 -12.07 11.76 15.83
#